data_61e9b1399ca6d32617ab41632d0d9060
#
_entry.id   61e9b1399ca6d32617ab41632d0d9060
#
_cell.length_a   1.000
_cell.length_b   1.000
_cell.length_c   1.000
_cell.angle_alpha   90.00
_cell.angle_beta   90.00
_cell.angle_gamma   90.00
#
_symmetry.space_group_name_H-M   'P 1'
#
loop_
_entity.id
_entity.type
_entity.pdbx_description
1 polymer ?
#
loop_
_entity_poly.entity_id
_entity_poly.type
_entity_poly.pdbx_seq_one_letter_code
_entity_poly.pdbx_strand_id
1 'polypeptide(L)'
;MTIECKECQSCTGCACGELRELPGEKSAQIKEDLFRYESGGTYWRATFDNEKTIPVFVKQSGVRQWDADGNEYIDTYGPFAASCLGHTPETVLDAVYEQGKEMMHVADMPTVPRAEFVKELASIAPEGMDPVIHSEIGGSAAVELALQIAEYYTPHPQHGIISYYGGYHGRMSAGLSATPCAYYREKVPAVKNDIVRIPFPYCYRCFYGREYPSCDMFCLKAFREMFKTPECGLYDPNTKTNLISTLIVEPAQFHGGGVYAPLEYFKGVREICDEFGIVMIADEIAIGMGRTGKWWCIENYDVVPDLITTSKALSG
;
A
#
# COMPACT_ATOMS: atom_id res chain seq x y z
N MET A 1 2.80 22.49 22.99
CA MET A 1 2.03 23.53 22.27
C MET A 1 0.66 23.55 22.90
N THR A 2 0.43 24.49 23.82
CA THR A 2 -0.82 24.65 24.57
C THR A 2 -1.81 25.39 23.69
N ILE A 3 -2.83 24.72 23.20
CA ILE A 3 -3.95 25.35 22.49
C ILE A 3 -4.95 25.78 23.55
N GLU A 4 -4.89 27.04 23.99
CA GLU A 4 -5.96 27.66 24.77
C GLU A 4 -7.17 27.90 23.87
N CYS A 5 -8.25 27.18 24.09
CA CYS A 5 -9.53 27.44 23.46
C CYS A 5 -10.19 28.64 24.15
N LYS A 6 -9.95 29.85 23.62
CA LYS A 6 -10.48 31.10 24.19
C LYS A 6 -11.98 31.39 23.89
N GLU A 7 -12.67 30.53 23.16
CA GLU A 7 -14.04 30.83 22.67
C GLU A 7 -15.14 29.87 23.11
N CYS A 8 -14.90 28.95 24.02
CA CYS A 8 -15.93 27.98 24.45
C CYS A 8 -16.58 28.37 25.77
N GLN A 9 -17.25 29.53 25.82
CA GLN A 9 -18.07 29.92 27.01
C GLN A 9 -19.47 29.32 27.06
N SER A 10 -19.88 28.46 26.09
CA SER A 10 -21.25 27.96 25.98
C SER A 10 -21.42 26.46 25.72
N CYS A 11 -20.38 25.65 25.75
CA CYS A 11 -20.48 24.19 25.54
C CYS A 11 -20.71 23.47 26.90
N THR A 12 -21.95 23.32 27.29
CA THR A 12 -22.34 22.33 28.33
C THR A 12 -22.24 20.93 27.69
N GLY A 13 -21.06 20.31 27.80
CA GLY A 13 -20.81 18.97 27.23
C GLY A 13 -19.54 18.83 26.42
N CYS A 14 -18.79 19.89 26.19
CA CYS A 14 -17.43 19.76 25.68
C CYS A 14 -16.55 19.24 26.81
N ALA A 15 -16.00 18.03 26.67
CA ALA A 15 -14.93 17.55 27.53
C ALA A 15 -13.64 18.31 27.19
N CYS A 16 -13.64 19.65 27.34
CA CYS A 16 -12.44 20.45 27.47
C CYS A 16 -11.86 20.20 28.86
N GLY A 17 -11.70 18.91 29.21
CA GLY A 17 -10.94 18.50 30.39
C GLY A 17 -9.52 19.01 30.21
N GLU A 18 -8.89 19.35 31.31
CA GLU A 18 -7.46 19.69 31.36
C GLU A 18 -6.69 18.81 30.39
N LEU A 19 -5.89 19.42 29.52
CA LEU A 19 -4.98 18.71 28.64
C LEU A 19 -4.10 17.83 29.53
N ARG A 20 -4.44 16.54 29.60
CA ARG A 20 -3.64 15.58 30.36
C ARG A 20 -2.26 15.51 29.71
N GLU A 21 -1.25 15.45 30.55
CA GLU A 21 0.10 15.17 30.03
C GLU A 21 0.09 13.82 29.31
N LEU A 22 0.49 13.82 28.06
CA LEU A 22 0.64 12.60 27.26
C LEU A 22 2.13 12.26 27.10
N PRO A 23 2.50 11.01 27.29
CA PRO A 23 1.68 9.90 27.77
C PRO A 23 1.47 10.00 29.28
N GLY A 24 0.41 9.37 29.79
CA GLY A 24 0.24 9.19 31.21
C GLY A 24 1.22 8.15 31.78
N GLU A 25 1.15 7.95 33.10
CA GLU A 25 2.13 7.15 33.86
C GLU A 25 2.18 5.68 33.41
N LYS A 26 1.03 5.06 33.14
CA LYS A 26 0.96 3.65 32.70
C LYS A 26 1.56 3.46 31.30
N SER A 27 1.24 4.36 30.37
CA SER A 27 1.84 4.35 29.03
C SER A 27 3.35 4.53 29.09
N ALA A 28 3.86 5.39 29.98
CA ALA A 28 5.28 5.59 30.18
C ALA A 28 5.96 4.31 30.69
N GLN A 29 5.37 3.63 31.67
CA GLN A 29 5.89 2.37 32.20
C GLN A 29 5.97 1.26 31.14
N ILE A 30 4.90 1.08 30.35
CA ILE A 30 4.89 0.07 29.27
C ILE A 30 5.95 0.39 28.21
N LYS A 31 6.15 1.67 27.91
CA LYS A 31 7.21 2.08 26.97
C LYS A 31 8.61 1.77 27.48
N GLU A 32 8.89 1.91 28.78
CA GLU A 32 10.18 1.51 29.34
C GLU A 32 10.49 0.04 29.04
N ASP A 33 9.52 -0.85 29.19
CA ASP A 33 9.66 -2.26 28.85
C ASP A 33 9.92 -2.45 27.33
N LEU A 34 9.18 -1.75 26.48
CA LEU A 34 9.41 -1.79 25.03
C LEU A 34 10.80 -1.25 24.68
N PHE A 35 11.27 -0.18 25.32
CA PHE A 35 12.64 0.33 25.09
C PHE A 35 13.71 -0.65 25.53
N ARG A 36 13.45 -1.42 26.57
CA ARG A 36 14.40 -2.39 27.12
C ARG A 36 14.48 -3.65 26.28
N TYR A 37 13.36 -4.19 25.81
CA TYR A 37 13.28 -5.53 25.25
C TYR A 37 13.03 -5.55 23.74
N GLU A 38 12.50 -4.49 23.16
CA GLU A 38 12.24 -4.40 21.73
C GLU A 38 13.39 -3.72 20.98
N SER A 39 13.73 -4.22 19.78
CA SER A 39 14.76 -3.61 18.94
C SER A 39 14.42 -2.17 18.56
N GLY A 40 15.39 -1.26 18.63
CA GLY A 40 15.26 0.12 18.14
C GLY A 40 14.96 0.25 16.64
N GLY A 41 15.05 -0.85 15.89
CA GLY A 41 14.68 -0.90 14.49
C GLY A 41 13.18 -1.14 14.22
N THR A 42 12.36 -1.30 15.26
CA THR A 42 10.91 -1.42 15.07
C THR A 42 10.32 -0.14 14.50
N TYR A 43 9.25 -0.31 13.71
CA TYR A 43 8.70 0.79 12.91
C TYR A 43 8.29 2.01 13.73
N TRP A 44 7.60 1.81 14.86
CA TRP A 44 7.12 2.91 15.67
C TRP A 44 8.28 3.73 16.27
N ARG A 45 9.37 3.08 16.70
CA ARG A 45 10.58 3.73 17.23
C ARG A 45 11.37 4.45 16.15
N ALA A 46 11.40 3.90 14.94
CA ALA A 46 12.12 4.50 13.82
C ALA A 46 11.36 5.64 13.15
N THR A 47 10.04 5.70 13.32
CA THR A 47 9.17 6.66 12.59
C THR A 47 8.84 7.90 13.42
N PHE A 48 8.78 7.76 14.74
CA PHE A 48 8.35 8.84 15.63
C PHE A 48 9.52 9.38 16.44
N ASP A 49 10.03 10.54 16.10
CA ASP A 49 11.16 11.20 16.79
C ASP A 49 10.82 11.58 18.23
N ASN A 50 9.56 11.81 18.54
CA ASN A 50 9.09 12.15 19.87
C ASN A 50 8.33 11.01 20.53
N GLU A 51 9.08 10.03 20.97
CA GLU A 51 8.60 8.81 21.63
C GLU A 51 7.78 9.09 22.92
N LYS A 52 7.93 10.27 23.51
CA LYS A 52 7.26 10.63 24.77
C LYS A 52 5.76 10.89 24.59
N THR A 53 5.32 11.31 23.41
CA THR A 53 3.93 11.71 23.17
C THR A 53 3.03 10.62 22.59
N ILE A 54 3.59 9.46 22.23
CA ILE A 54 2.80 8.36 21.64
C ILE A 54 2.03 7.63 22.73
N PRO A 55 0.68 7.50 22.63
CA PRO A 55 -0.11 6.73 23.55
C PRO A 55 0.15 5.21 23.39
N VAL A 56 -0.08 4.44 24.45
CA VAL A 56 -0.07 2.98 24.41
C VAL A 56 -1.52 2.50 24.42
N PHE A 57 -2.02 2.08 23.27
CA PHE A 57 -3.40 1.63 23.12
C PHE A 57 -3.62 0.26 23.74
N VAL A 58 -4.73 0.13 24.48
CA VAL A 58 -5.15 -1.11 25.16
C VAL A 58 -6.53 -1.59 24.74
N LYS A 59 -7.32 -0.73 24.07
CA LYS A 59 -8.67 -1.07 23.60
C LYS A 59 -8.99 -0.27 22.36
N GLN A 60 -9.73 -0.90 21.45
CA GLN A 60 -10.24 -0.29 20.23
C GLN A 60 -11.68 -0.75 19.98
N SER A 61 -12.52 0.10 19.37
CA SER A 61 -13.86 -0.27 18.92
C SER A 61 -14.38 0.77 17.92
N GLY A 62 -14.87 0.33 16.77
CA GLY A 62 -15.37 1.21 15.72
C GLY A 62 -14.32 2.23 15.28
N VAL A 63 -14.55 3.51 15.56
CA VAL A 63 -13.61 4.61 15.25
C VAL A 63 -12.85 5.10 16.51
N ARG A 64 -12.94 4.41 17.61
CA ARG A 64 -12.38 4.85 18.89
C ARG A 64 -11.27 3.93 19.38
N GLN A 65 -10.31 4.55 20.06
CA GLN A 65 -9.18 3.88 20.72
C GLN A 65 -9.02 4.43 22.12
N TRP A 66 -8.58 3.58 23.04
CA TRP A 66 -8.28 3.97 24.42
C TRP A 66 -6.86 3.57 24.78
N ASP A 67 -6.14 4.49 25.42
CA ASP A 67 -4.81 4.20 25.91
C ASP A 67 -4.82 3.54 27.31
N ALA A 68 -3.64 3.15 27.79
CA ALA A 68 -3.44 2.53 29.09
C ALA A 68 -3.78 3.45 30.26
N ASP A 69 -3.80 4.75 30.04
CA ASP A 69 -4.11 5.78 31.02
C ASP A 69 -5.61 6.15 31.02
N GLY A 70 -6.42 5.52 30.15
CA GLY A 70 -7.86 5.66 30.05
C GLY A 70 -8.31 6.86 29.19
N ASN A 71 -7.43 7.47 28.43
CA ASN A 71 -7.81 8.51 27.49
C ASN A 71 -8.45 7.90 26.24
N GLU A 72 -9.51 8.53 25.75
CA GLU A 72 -10.20 8.14 24.53
C GLU A 72 -9.73 9.01 23.35
N TYR A 73 -9.55 8.37 22.20
CA TYR A 73 -9.14 9.00 20.94
C TYR A 73 -10.09 8.60 19.82
N ILE A 74 -10.34 9.53 18.90
CA ILE A 74 -10.95 9.21 17.61
C ILE A 74 -9.84 8.89 16.62
N ASP A 75 -9.88 7.71 16.06
CA ASP A 75 -8.94 7.29 15.02
C ASP A 75 -9.38 7.81 13.66
N THR A 76 -8.63 8.78 13.14
CA THR A 76 -8.80 9.30 11.77
C THR A 76 -7.79 8.70 10.79
N TYR A 77 -6.94 7.81 11.27
CA TYR A 77 -5.84 7.24 10.51
C TYR A 77 -6.14 5.85 9.91
N GLY A 78 -6.99 5.06 10.62
CA GLY A 78 -7.43 3.74 10.20
C GLY A 78 -6.29 2.76 9.93
N PRO A 79 -5.37 2.51 10.86
CA PRO A 79 -4.01 1.96 10.78
C PRO A 79 -3.53 1.63 9.35
N PHE A 80 -2.96 2.60 8.66
CA PHE A 80 -2.46 2.47 7.28
C PHE A 80 -3.51 1.96 6.28
N ALA A 81 -4.78 2.36 6.43
CA ALA A 81 -5.90 1.92 5.61
C ALA A 81 -6.29 0.43 5.79
N ALA A 82 -5.96 -0.19 6.93
CA ALA A 82 -6.32 -1.58 7.20
C ALA A 82 -7.74 -1.73 7.77
N SER A 83 -8.15 -0.87 8.73
CA SER A 83 -9.43 -0.99 9.43
C SER A 83 -10.60 -0.39 8.64
N CYS A 84 -10.99 -0.99 7.52
CA CYS A 84 -12.09 -0.49 6.69
C CYS A 84 -13.47 -0.67 7.34
N LEU A 85 -13.63 -1.69 8.19
CA LEU A 85 -14.86 -1.99 8.93
C LEU A 85 -14.88 -1.32 10.32
N GLY A 86 -13.87 -0.51 10.63
CA GLY A 86 -13.60 -0.03 11.97
C GLY A 86 -12.82 -1.04 12.80
N HIS A 87 -12.45 -0.62 14.00
CA HIS A 87 -11.69 -1.48 14.93
C HIS A 87 -12.58 -2.59 15.51
N THR A 88 -12.02 -3.77 15.64
CA THR A 88 -12.63 -4.93 16.31
C THR A 88 -14.10 -5.21 15.88
N PRO A 89 -14.39 -5.38 14.58
CA PRO A 89 -15.74 -5.68 14.13
C PRO A 89 -16.18 -7.04 14.68
N GLU A 90 -17.29 -7.07 15.41
CA GLU A 90 -17.80 -8.28 16.10
C GLU A 90 -17.97 -9.46 15.16
N THR A 91 -18.54 -9.22 13.97
CA THR A 91 -18.78 -10.27 12.97
C THR A 91 -17.50 -10.97 12.50
N VAL A 92 -16.40 -10.22 12.38
CA VAL A 92 -15.09 -10.80 12.01
C VAL A 92 -14.50 -11.57 13.18
N LEU A 93 -14.57 -11.01 14.40
CA LEU A 93 -14.06 -11.66 15.61
C LEU A 93 -14.79 -12.99 15.89
N ASP A 94 -16.11 -12.99 15.75
CA ASP A 94 -16.91 -14.20 15.94
C ASP A 94 -16.55 -15.29 14.90
N ALA A 95 -16.41 -14.90 13.63
CA ALA A 95 -16.01 -15.83 12.58
C ALA A 95 -14.62 -16.42 12.83
N VAL A 96 -13.65 -15.60 13.24
CA VAL A 96 -12.30 -16.05 13.59
C VAL A 96 -12.32 -16.98 14.80
N TYR A 97 -13.09 -16.66 15.82
CA TYR A 97 -13.21 -17.46 17.04
C TYR A 97 -13.86 -18.82 16.77
N GLU A 98 -14.97 -18.86 16.02
CA GLU A 98 -15.67 -20.11 15.68
C GLU A 98 -14.77 -20.99 14.79
N GLN A 99 -14.15 -20.43 13.75
CA GLN A 99 -13.21 -21.18 12.91
C GLN A 99 -12.01 -21.70 13.70
N GLY A 100 -11.49 -20.89 14.65
CA GLY A 100 -10.35 -21.29 15.48
C GLY A 100 -10.63 -22.47 16.41
N LYS A 101 -11.89 -22.69 16.80
CA LYS A 101 -12.28 -23.89 17.59
C LYS A 101 -12.25 -25.18 16.75
N GLU A 102 -12.51 -25.06 15.45
CA GLU A 102 -12.54 -26.22 14.55
C GLU A 102 -11.13 -26.51 13.98
N MET A 103 -10.40 -25.45 13.60
CA MET A 103 -9.14 -25.62 12.89
C MET A 103 -8.30 -24.34 12.92
N MET A 104 -7.05 -24.42 13.38
CA MET A 104 -6.12 -23.29 13.39
C MET A 104 -4.99 -23.41 12.37
N HIS A 105 -4.48 -24.61 12.12
CA HIS A 105 -3.32 -24.80 11.27
C HIS A 105 -3.36 -26.14 10.53
N VAL A 106 -3.16 -26.13 9.22
CA VAL A 106 -3.23 -27.32 8.35
C VAL A 106 -2.09 -27.41 7.33
N ALA A 107 -1.07 -26.56 7.47
CA ALA A 107 -0.02 -26.41 6.47
C ALA A 107 -0.62 -26.14 5.07
N ASP A 108 -0.14 -26.82 4.04
CA ASP A 108 -0.57 -26.60 2.64
C ASP A 108 -1.86 -27.34 2.25
N MET A 109 -2.52 -28.00 3.21
CA MET A 109 -3.71 -28.81 2.90
C MET A 109 -4.90 -27.92 2.50
N PRO A 110 -5.73 -28.34 1.53
CA PRO A 110 -6.94 -27.62 1.16
C PRO A 110 -7.96 -27.66 2.30
N THR A 111 -8.66 -26.53 2.49
CA THR A 111 -9.71 -26.39 3.50
C THR A 111 -10.95 -25.74 2.90
N VAL A 112 -12.11 -25.93 3.55
CA VAL A 112 -13.36 -25.30 3.12
C VAL A 112 -13.26 -23.78 3.17
N PRO A 113 -12.82 -23.13 4.29
CA PRO A 113 -12.68 -21.68 4.32
C PRO A 113 -11.74 -21.12 3.26
N ARG A 114 -10.65 -21.83 2.94
CA ARG A 114 -9.76 -21.43 1.85
C ARG A 114 -10.45 -21.45 0.50
N ALA A 115 -11.23 -22.50 0.21
CA ALA A 115 -11.96 -22.62 -1.06
C ALA A 115 -13.03 -21.51 -1.19
N GLU A 116 -13.75 -21.22 -0.12
CA GLU A 116 -14.73 -20.13 -0.08
C GLU A 116 -14.07 -18.78 -0.27
N PHE A 117 -12.98 -18.50 0.46
CA PHE A 117 -12.22 -17.25 0.34
C PHE A 117 -11.73 -16.98 -1.08
N VAL A 118 -11.08 -17.95 -1.74
CA VAL A 118 -10.58 -17.73 -3.10
C VAL A 118 -11.70 -17.54 -4.12
N LYS A 119 -12.84 -18.22 -3.92
CA LYS A 119 -14.03 -18.04 -4.74
C LYS A 119 -14.65 -16.65 -4.59
N GLU A 120 -14.81 -16.18 -3.35
CA GLU A 120 -15.33 -14.84 -3.08
C GLU A 120 -14.39 -13.76 -3.63
N LEU A 121 -13.09 -13.89 -3.42
CA LEU A 121 -12.11 -12.92 -3.94
C LEU A 121 -12.10 -12.90 -5.47
N ALA A 122 -12.17 -14.06 -6.13
CA ALA A 122 -12.30 -14.15 -7.58
C ALA A 122 -13.60 -13.50 -8.11
N SER A 123 -14.70 -13.59 -7.35
CA SER A 123 -15.99 -13.01 -7.75
C SER A 123 -16.01 -11.48 -7.84
N ILE A 124 -15.11 -10.82 -7.12
CA ILE A 124 -14.94 -9.35 -7.12
C ILE A 124 -13.74 -8.88 -7.95
N ALA A 125 -12.97 -9.80 -8.52
CA ALA A 125 -11.85 -9.47 -9.40
C ALA A 125 -12.36 -8.91 -10.74
N PRO A 126 -11.58 -8.08 -11.45
CA PRO A 126 -11.90 -7.67 -12.81
C PRO A 126 -12.07 -8.90 -13.73
N GLU A 127 -12.90 -8.76 -14.76
CA GLU A 127 -13.19 -9.84 -15.71
C GLU A 127 -11.89 -10.44 -16.29
N GLY A 128 -11.77 -11.77 -16.23
CA GLY A 128 -10.59 -12.50 -16.69
C GLY A 128 -9.47 -12.67 -15.67
N MET A 129 -9.65 -12.18 -14.44
CA MET A 129 -8.65 -12.29 -13.35
C MET A 129 -9.13 -13.25 -12.23
N ASP A 130 -9.58 -14.43 -12.59
CA ASP A 130 -10.16 -15.39 -11.66
C ASP A 130 -9.17 -16.23 -10.83
N PRO A 131 -7.91 -16.51 -11.24
CA PRO A 131 -6.99 -17.24 -10.38
C PRO A 131 -6.51 -16.39 -9.19
N VAL A 132 -6.63 -16.94 -7.98
CA VAL A 132 -6.18 -16.31 -6.73
C VAL A 132 -5.01 -17.07 -6.14
N ILE A 133 -3.93 -16.35 -5.83
CA ILE A 133 -2.77 -16.89 -5.11
C ILE A 133 -2.64 -16.16 -3.78
N HIS A 134 -2.57 -16.89 -2.67
CA HIS A 134 -2.35 -16.29 -1.35
C HIS A 134 -0.88 -16.40 -0.93
N SER A 135 -0.35 -15.33 -0.34
CA SER A 135 1.05 -15.21 0.08
C SER A 135 1.29 -15.45 1.58
N GLU A 136 0.26 -15.74 2.33
CA GLU A 136 0.24 -16.10 3.77
C GLU A 136 0.76 -15.06 4.77
N ILE A 137 1.66 -14.15 4.40
CA ILE A 137 2.37 -13.23 5.31
C ILE A 137 2.09 -11.73 5.04
N GLY A 138 1.04 -11.38 4.32
CA GLY A 138 0.62 -10.01 4.11
C GLY A 138 1.18 -9.32 2.86
N GLY A 139 0.91 -8.01 2.73
CA GLY A 139 1.10 -7.26 1.49
C GLY A 139 2.51 -7.26 0.91
N SER A 140 3.56 -7.17 1.74
CA SER A 140 4.93 -7.20 1.21
C SER A 140 5.25 -8.54 0.53
N ALA A 141 4.76 -9.66 1.09
CA ALA A 141 4.94 -10.97 0.48
C ALA A 141 4.09 -11.13 -0.80
N ALA A 142 2.87 -10.56 -0.83
CA ALA A 142 2.05 -10.52 -2.04
C ALA A 142 2.75 -9.79 -3.18
N VAL A 143 3.40 -8.65 -2.90
CA VAL A 143 4.22 -7.92 -3.89
C VAL A 143 5.42 -8.75 -4.36
N GLU A 144 6.17 -9.36 -3.44
CA GLU A 144 7.31 -10.22 -3.82
C GLU A 144 6.88 -11.35 -4.74
N LEU A 145 5.77 -12.02 -4.40
CA LEU A 145 5.21 -13.10 -5.21
C LEU A 145 4.76 -12.61 -6.59
N ALA A 146 4.07 -11.47 -6.66
CA ALA A 146 3.65 -10.89 -7.93
C ALA A 146 4.82 -10.53 -8.83
N LEU A 147 5.89 -9.94 -8.27
CA LEU A 147 7.11 -9.63 -9.00
C LEU A 147 7.83 -10.90 -9.50
N GLN A 148 7.87 -11.97 -8.69
CA GLN A 148 8.43 -13.26 -9.09
C GLN A 148 7.62 -13.91 -10.21
N ILE A 149 6.28 -13.88 -10.13
CA ILE A 149 5.39 -14.40 -11.19
C ILE A 149 5.63 -13.64 -12.50
N ALA A 150 5.69 -12.32 -12.45
CA ALA A 150 5.94 -11.50 -13.62
C ALA A 150 7.30 -11.80 -14.26
N GLU A 151 8.36 -11.92 -13.46
CA GLU A 151 9.70 -12.26 -13.92
C GLU A 151 9.79 -13.69 -14.49
N TYR A 152 9.06 -14.64 -13.91
CA TYR A 152 8.99 -16.01 -14.41
C TYR A 152 8.20 -16.12 -15.72
N TYR A 153 7.14 -15.33 -15.86
CA TYR A 153 6.28 -15.34 -17.05
C TYR A 153 6.93 -14.70 -18.26
N THR A 154 7.74 -13.66 -18.05
CA THR A 154 8.38 -12.92 -19.14
C THR A 154 9.61 -13.64 -19.70
N PRO A 155 9.88 -13.58 -21.01
CA PRO A 155 11.06 -14.22 -21.60
C PRO A 155 12.36 -13.56 -21.12
N HIS A 156 13.42 -14.34 -20.94
CA HIS A 156 14.74 -13.78 -20.74
C HIS A 156 15.19 -12.97 -21.97
N PRO A 157 15.92 -11.85 -21.79
CA PRO A 157 16.54 -11.36 -20.54
C PRO A 157 15.70 -10.37 -19.73
N GLN A 158 14.38 -10.34 -19.86
CA GLN A 158 13.52 -9.39 -19.15
C GLN A 158 13.56 -9.62 -17.64
N HIS A 159 14.06 -8.67 -16.88
CA HIS A 159 14.13 -8.73 -15.41
C HIS A 159 14.03 -7.35 -14.74
N GLY A 160 14.04 -6.27 -15.51
CA GLY A 160 13.90 -4.90 -15.01
C GLY A 160 12.48 -4.60 -14.52
N ILE A 161 12.38 -3.75 -13.54
CA ILE A 161 11.11 -3.32 -12.94
C ILE A 161 10.95 -1.81 -13.09
N ILE A 162 9.81 -1.37 -13.60
CA ILE A 162 9.41 0.04 -13.57
C ILE A 162 8.55 0.28 -12.35
N SER A 163 8.87 1.32 -11.58
CA SER A 163 8.07 1.83 -10.47
C SER A 163 7.94 3.36 -10.55
N TYR A 164 7.06 3.93 -9.73
CA TYR A 164 6.79 5.37 -9.76
C TYR A 164 7.35 6.09 -8.54
N TYR A 165 7.89 7.31 -8.72
CA TYR A 165 8.19 8.20 -7.59
C TYR A 165 6.95 8.37 -6.72
N GLY A 166 7.14 8.35 -5.40
CA GLY A 166 6.06 8.43 -4.42
C GLY A 166 5.38 7.10 -4.10
N GLY A 167 5.64 6.03 -4.88
CA GLY A 167 5.09 4.70 -4.65
C GLY A 167 5.66 4.01 -3.40
N TYR A 168 4.88 3.07 -2.85
CA TYR A 168 5.28 2.21 -1.74
C TYR A 168 4.83 0.77 -1.99
N HIS A 169 5.78 -0.13 -2.13
CA HIS A 169 5.55 -1.53 -2.52
C HIS A 169 6.09 -2.53 -1.48
N GLY A 170 6.18 -2.10 -0.23
CA GLY A 170 6.66 -2.96 0.86
C GLY A 170 8.13 -2.73 1.23
N ARG A 171 8.61 -3.57 2.14
CA ARG A 171 9.96 -3.48 2.72
C ARG A 171 10.74 -4.79 2.67
N MET A 172 10.27 -5.77 1.89
CA MET A 172 11.01 -6.96 1.53
C MET A 172 11.84 -6.69 0.26
N SER A 173 12.72 -7.55 -0.09
CA SER A 173 13.71 -7.52 -1.18
C SER A 173 13.38 -6.66 -2.41
N ALA A 174 12.62 -7.19 -3.35
CA ALA A 174 12.30 -6.50 -4.60
C ALA A 174 11.28 -5.36 -4.39
N GLY A 175 10.28 -5.55 -3.52
CA GLY A 175 9.31 -4.51 -3.15
C GLY A 175 9.99 -3.29 -2.51
N LEU A 176 10.99 -3.48 -1.64
CA LEU A 176 11.79 -2.39 -1.10
C LEU A 176 12.62 -1.70 -2.19
N SER A 177 13.17 -2.48 -3.13
CA SER A 177 13.91 -1.93 -4.26
C SER A 177 13.01 -1.09 -5.16
N ALA A 178 11.76 -1.51 -5.38
CA ALA A 178 10.74 -0.77 -6.14
C ALA A 178 10.20 0.47 -5.38
N THR A 179 10.26 0.50 -4.05
CA THR A 179 9.87 1.63 -3.21
C THR A 179 10.91 2.75 -3.31
N PRO A 180 10.59 3.96 -3.85
CA PRO A 180 11.58 5.00 -4.11
C PRO A 180 12.01 5.78 -2.87
N CYS A 181 11.23 5.78 -1.80
CA CYS A 181 11.46 6.60 -0.61
C CYS A 181 12.82 6.28 0.05
N ALA A 182 13.70 7.29 0.13
CA ALA A 182 15.03 7.15 0.67
C ALA A 182 15.04 6.68 2.14
N TYR A 183 14.11 7.19 2.94
CA TYR A 183 13.98 6.85 4.35
C TYR A 183 13.90 5.33 4.62
N TYR A 184 13.20 4.57 3.76
CA TYR A 184 13.11 3.11 3.92
C TYR A 184 14.34 2.36 3.40
N ARG A 185 15.14 2.99 2.55
CA ARG A 185 16.22 2.36 1.79
C ARG A 185 17.62 2.69 2.28
N GLU A 186 17.80 3.81 2.99
CA GLU A 186 19.13 4.35 3.37
C GLU A 186 20.02 3.36 4.13
N LYS A 187 19.42 2.48 4.93
CA LYS A 187 20.14 1.52 5.79
C LYS A 187 20.10 0.09 5.26
N VAL A 188 19.46 -0.14 4.11
CA VAL A 188 19.28 -1.48 3.55
C VAL A 188 19.82 -1.51 2.13
N PRO A 189 20.77 -2.39 1.80
CA PRO A 189 21.27 -2.52 0.46
C PRO A 189 20.14 -2.95 -0.49
N ALA A 190 20.12 -2.37 -1.70
CA ALA A 190 19.18 -2.77 -2.74
C ALA A 190 19.47 -4.20 -3.19
N VAL A 191 18.44 -5.03 -3.23
CA VAL A 191 18.54 -6.43 -3.67
C VAL A 191 18.33 -6.57 -5.18
N LYS A 192 17.48 -5.72 -5.76
CA LYS A 192 17.27 -5.58 -7.20
C LYS A 192 17.91 -4.29 -7.69
N ASN A 193 18.79 -4.39 -8.67
CA ASN A 193 19.53 -3.25 -9.23
C ASN A 193 18.82 -2.62 -10.43
N ASP A 194 18.05 -3.41 -11.19
CA ASP A 194 17.42 -3.00 -12.44
C ASP A 194 16.02 -2.40 -12.20
N ILE A 195 15.99 -1.33 -11.43
CA ILE A 195 14.77 -0.57 -11.13
C ILE A 195 14.81 0.78 -11.88
N VAL A 196 13.88 0.95 -12.78
CA VAL A 196 13.63 2.22 -13.47
C VAL A 196 12.50 2.95 -12.73
N ARG A 197 12.74 4.20 -12.32
CA ARG A 197 11.74 5.01 -11.65
C ARG A 197 11.30 6.15 -12.52
N ILE A 198 9.99 6.28 -12.69
CA ILE A 198 9.37 7.34 -13.48
C ILE A 198 8.47 8.22 -12.61
N PRO A 199 8.24 9.48 -13.00
CA PRO A 199 7.33 10.37 -12.30
C PRO A 199 5.89 9.85 -12.37
N PHE A 200 5.19 9.84 -11.23
CA PHE A 200 3.74 9.64 -11.20
C PHE A 200 3.03 10.89 -11.77
N PRO A 201 1.89 10.75 -12.48
CA PRO A 201 1.18 11.87 -13.09
C PRO A 201 0.43 12.71 -12.05
N TYR A 202 1.18 13.40 -11.18
CA TYR A 202 0.66 14.31 -10.18
C TYR A 202 0.37 15.69 -10.78
N CYS A 203 -0.79 15.86 -11.41
CA CYS A 203 -1.10 17.07 -12.17
C CYS A 203 -1.13 18.35 -11.33
N TYR A 204 -1.50 18.27 -10.03
CA TYR A 204 -1.48 19.42 -9.12
C TYR A 204 -0.05 19.96 -8.87
N ARG A 205 0.95 19.08 -8.90
CA ARG A 205 2.40 19.43 -8.79
C ARG A 205 3.18 18.64 -9.82
N CYS A 206 2.95 18.96 -11.09
CA CYS A 206 3.51 18.22 -12.20
C CYS A 206 5.04 18.21 -12.18
N PHE A 207 5.64 17.03 -12.20
CA PHE A 207 7.10 16.85 -12.23
C PHE A 207 7.75 17.54 -13.44
N TYR A 208 7.03 17.60 -14.57
CA TYR A 208 7.51 18.22 -15.82
C TYR A 208 7.16 19.70 -15.92
N GLY A 209 6.57 20.30 -14.90
CA GLY A 209 6.15 21.71 -14.92
C GLY A 209 5.08 22.03 -15.97
N ARG A 210 4.24 21.04 -16.31
CA ARG A 210 3.15 21.19 -17.29
C ARG A 210 1.81 21.33 -16.58
N GLU A 211 0.82 21.86 -17.31
CA GLU A 211 -0.54 22.04 -16.81
C GLU A 211 -1.51 21.10 -17.56
N TYR A 212 -2.27 20.31 -16.79
CA TYR A 212 -3.32 19.43 -17.33
C TYR A 212 -4.62 20.23 -17.52
N PRO A 213 -5.40 20.01 -18.61
CA PRO A 213 -5.18 19.02 -19.68
C PRO A 213 -4.31 19.51 -20.85
N SER A 214 -3.86 20.76 -20.86
CA SER A 214 -3.15 21.37 -21.99
C SER A 214 -1.79 20.72 -22.31
N CYS A 215 -1.23 19.94 -21.36
CA CYS A 215 0.01 19.19 -21.53
C CYS A 215 -0.11 17.99 -22.49
N ASP A 216 -1.34 17.62 -22.90
CA ASP A 216 -1.62 16.50 -23.81
C ASP A 216 -0.88 15.21 -23.36
N MET A 217 -1.06 14.86 -22.08
CA MET A 217 -0.46 13.67 -21.43
C MET A 217 1.06 13.56 -21.65
N PHE A 218 1.78 14.67 -21.53
CA PHE A 218 3.23 14.70 -21.76
C PHE A 218 4.00 13.64 -20.98
N CYS A 219 3.62 13.37 -19.73
CA CYS A 219 4.25 12.34 -18.90
C CYS A 219 4.12 10.93 -19.50
N LEU A 220 2.99 10.60 -20.12
CA LEU A 220 2.78 9.33 -20.81
C LEU A 220 3.59 9.25 -22.11
N LYS A 221 3.65 10.36 -22.86
CA LYS A 221 4.48 10.45 -24.07
C LYS A 221 5.96 10.30 -23.74
N ALA A 222 6.42 10.96 -22.68
CA ALA A 222 7.79 10.82 -22.21
C ALA A 222 8.11 9.36 -21.78
N PHE A 223 7.17 8.69 -21.11
CA PHE A 223 7.33 7.30 -20.73
C PHE A 223 7.43 6.39 -21.97
N ARG A 224 6.55 6.52 -22.95
CA ARG A 224 6.61 5.76 -24.20
C ARG A 224 7.91 6.00 -24.98
N GLU A 225 8.43 7.24 -24.97
CA GLU A 225 9.66 7.60 -25.65
C GLU A 225 10.90 6.92 -25.08
N MET A 226 10.89 6.55 -23.77
CA MET A 226 11.98 5.78 -23.15
C MET A 226 12.20 4.42 -23.83
N PHE A 227 11.16 3.80 -24.39
CA PHE A 227 11.26 2.52 -25.12
C PHE A 227 11.67 2.72 -26.57
N LYS A 228 11.47 3.90 -27.13
CA LYS A 228 11.87 4.23 -28.51
C LYS A 228 13.30 4.75 -28.62
N THR A 229 13.89 5.16 -27.49
CA THR A 229 15.23 5.72 -27.40
C THR A 229 16.19 4.64 -26.91
N PRO A 230 17.03 4.04 -27.78
CA PRO A 230 17.93 2.94 -27.41
C PRO A 230 18.86 3.28 -26.25
N GLU A 231 19.28 4.54 -26.14
CA GLU A 231 20.17 5.04 -25.09
C GLU A 231 19.52 5.02 -23.69
N CYS A 232 18.20 4.87 -23.60
CA CYS A 232 17.52 4.65 -22.30
C CYS A 232 17.74 3.22 -21.78
N GLY A 233 18.17 2.27 -22.65
CA GLY A 233 18.54 0.92 -22.24
C GLY A 233 17.37 0.04 -21.80
N LEU A 234 16.13 0.36 -22.21
CA LEU A 234 14.94 -0.42 -21.85
C LEU A 234 14.57 -1.42 -22.94
N TYR A 235 14.79 -1.04 -24.20
CA TYR A 235 14.41 -1.81 -25.37
C TYR A 235 15.42 -1.62 -26.50
N ASP A 236 15.83 -2.71 -27.12
CA ASP A 236 16.65 -2.68 -28.33
C ASP A 236 15.77 -2.92 -29.58
N PRO A 237 15.56 -1.91 -30.43
CA PRO A 237 14.69 -2.04 -31.58
C PRO A 237 15.27 -2.96 -32.66
N ASN A 238 16.60 -3.20 -32.69
CA ASN A 238 17.25 -4.04 -33.70
C ASN A 238 17.03 -5.53 -33.42
N THR A 239 17.16 -5.91 -32.13
CA THR A 239 16.96 -7.30 -31.67
C THR A 239 15.55 -7.54 -31.18
N LYS A 240 14.75 -6.48 -30.98
CA LYS A 240 13.43 -6.48 -30.33
C LYS A 240 13.50 -7.03 -28.92
N THR A 241 14.62 -6.84 -28.24
CA THR A 241 14.83 -7.29 -26.87
C THR A 241 14.33 -6.24 -25.91
N ASN A 242 13.35 -6.58 -25.08
CA ASN A 242 12.91 -5.79 -23.94
C ASN A 242 13.68 -6.26 -22.69
N LEU A 243 14.17 -5.33 -21.87
CA LEU A 243 14.83 -5.64 -20.58
C LEU A 243 13.88 -5.50 -19.38
N ILE A 244 12.69 -4.94 -19.60
CA ILE A 244 11.70 -4.72 -18.56
C ILE A 244 10.71 -5.88 -18.51
N SER A 245 10.63 -6.56 -17.39
CA SER A 245 9.62 -7.59 -17.12
C SER A 245 8.31 -7.00 -16.61
N THR A 246 8.40 -5.98 -15.79
CA THR A 246 7.29 -5.59 -14.91
C THR A 246 7.16 -4.07 -14.78
N LEU A 247 5.93 -3.59 -14.77
CA LEU A 247 5.57 -2.28 -14.25
C LEU A 247 4.67 -2.49 -13.01
N ILE A 248 5.10 -1.96 -11.86
CA ILE A 248 4.30 -1.98 -10.63
C ILE A 248 3.86 -0.57 -10.27
N VAL A 249 2.57 -0.42 -9.95
CA VAL A 249 1.98 0.87 -9.63
C VAL A 249 0.85 0.76 -8.61
N GLU A 250 0.78 1.71 -7.68
CA GLU A 250 -0.46 2.03 -6.96
C GLU A 250 -1.33 2.89 -7.88
N PRO A 251 -2.54 2.47 -8.32
CA PRO A 251 -3.41 3.29 -9.20
C PRO A 251 -3.78 4.65 -8.60
N ALA A 252 -3.79 4.76 -7.27
CA ALA A 252 -3.73 6.01 -6.53
C ALA A 252 -2.67 5.86 -5.43
N GLN A 253 -1.70 6.74 -5.38
CA GLN A 253 -0.60 6.64 -4.42
C GLN A 253 -1.06 7.01 -3.02
N PHE A 254 -1.15 6.03 -2.12
CA PHE A 254 -1.48 6.28 -0.72
C PHE A 254 -0.31 6.96 0.02
N HIS A 255 0.87 6.34 0.00
CA HIS A 255 2.07 6.86 0.67
C HIS A 255 2.54 8.18 0.05
N GLY A 256 2.38 8.36 -1.25
CA GLY A 256 2.69 9.58 -1.97
C GLY A 256 1.80 10.78 -1.63
N GLY A 257 0.78 10.60 -0.76
CA GLY A 257 -0.09 11.67 -0.27
C GLY A 257 -1.49 11.70 -0.88
N GLY A 258 -2.06 10.56 -1.25
CA GLY A 258 -3.40 10.48 -1.83
C GLY A 258 -3.45 11.03 -3.26
N VAL A 259 -2.48 10.69 -4.07
CA VAL A 259 -2.32 11.24 -5.43
C VAL A 259 -3.01 10.37 -6.46
N TYR A 260 -3.87 10.97 -7.27
CA TYR A 260 -4.60 10.32 -8.37
C TYR A 260 -4.05 10.75 -9.73
N ALA A 261 -4.03 9.80 -10.67
CA ALA A 261 -3.71 10.06 -12.06
C ALA A 261 -4.94 10.62 -12.82
N PRO A 262 -4.76 11.34 -13.95
CA PRO A 262 -5.84 11.54 -14.91
C PRO A 262 -6.43 10.22 -15.40
N LEU A 263 -7.75 10.20 -15.67
CA LEU A 263 -8.45 8.94 -16.01
C LEU A 263 -7.90 8.24 -17.26
N GLU A 264 -7.36 9.00 -18.21
CA GLU A 264 -6.79 8.47 -19.45
C GLU A 264 -5.40 7.85 -19.28
N TYR A 265 -4.70 8.18 -18.19
CA TYR A 265 -3.29 7.84 -18.04
C TYR A 265 -3.03 6.34 -18.05
N PHE A 266 -3.75 5.58 -17.25
CA PHE A 266 -3.49 4.13 -17.13
C PHE A 266 -3.93 3.34 -18.36
N LYS A 267 -4.87 3.84 -19.16
CA LYS A 267 -5.16 3.26 -20.49
C LYS A 267 -3.92 3.30 -21.39
N GLY A 268 -3.25 4.45 -21.44
CA GLY A 268 -2.00 4.56 -22.19
C GLY A 268 -0.84 3.78 -21.58
N VAL A 269 -0.78 3.60 -20.26
CA VAL A 269 0.19 2.71 -19.61
C VAL A 269 -0.07 1.26 -20.01
N ARG A 270 -1.34 0.80 -20.01
CA ARG A 270 -1.72 -0.56 -20.45
C ARG A 270 -1.28 -0.80 -21.90
N GLU A 271 -1.57 0.15 -22.79
CA GLU A 271 -1.11 0.07 -24.20
C GLU A 271 0.42 -0.09 -24.32
N ILE A 272 1.19 0.65 -23.50
CA ILE A 272 2.65 0.53 -23.49
C ILE A 272 3.07 -0.85 -23.01
N CYS A 273 2.45 -1.34 -21.92
CA CYS A 273 2.74 -2.67 -21.41
C CYS A 273 2.44 -3.76 -22.43
N ASP A 274 1.31 -3.67 -23.15
CA ASP A 274 0.93 -4.61 -24.21
C ASP A 274 1.89 -4.55 -25.41
N GLU A 275 2.29 -3.34 -25.84
CA GLU A 275 3.20 -3.12 -26.96
C GLU A 275 4.57 -3.76 -26.71
N PHE A 276 5.07 -3.68 -25.48
CA PHE A 276 6.43 -4.13 -25.13
C PHE A 276 6.45 -5.45 -24.33
N GLY A 277 5.31 -6.11 -24.11
CA GLY A 277 5.23 -7.38 -23.38
C GLY A 277 5.64 -7.26 -21.91
N ILE A 278 5.19 -6.21 -21.24
CA ILE A 278 5.46 -5.90 -19.83
C ILE A 278 4.27 -6.33 -18.98
N VAL A 279 4.51 -7.07 -17.92
CA VAL A 279 3.47 -7.42 -16.94
C VAL A 279 3.12 -6.20 -16.09
N MET A 280 1.86 -5.78 -16.13
CA MET A 280 1.35 -4.67 -15.33
C MET A 280 0.78 -5.19 -14.01
N ILE A 281 1.38 -4.77 -12.89
CA ILE A 281 0.91 -5.08 -11.53
C ILE A 281 0.24 -3.84 -10.93
N ALA A 282 -1.05 -3.95 -10.61
CA ALA A 282 -1.73 -2.96 -9.79
C ALA A 282 -1.55 -3.31 -8.30
N ASP A 283 -0.84 -2.47 -7.58
CA ASP A 283 -0.70 -2.60 -6.13
C ASP A 283 -1.90 -1.94 -5.44
N GLU A 284 -2.89 -2.75 -5.11
CA GLU A 284 -4.16 -2.35 -4.49
C GLU A 284 -4.17 -2.54 -2.97
N ILE A 285 -3.01 -2.83 -2.38
CA ILE A 285 -2.88 -3.14 -0.94
C ILE A 285 -3.44 -2.04 -0.05
N ALA A 286 -3.26 -0.78 -0.42
CA ALA A 286 -3.71 0.35 0.39
C ALA A 286 -5.04 0.96 -0.09
N ILE A 287 -5.37 0.81 -1.35
CA ILE A 287 -6.45 1.56 -2.02
C ILE A 287 -7.55 0.70 -2.60
N GLY A 288 -7.39 -0.61 -2.63
CA GLY A 288 -8.40 -1.57 -3.03
C GLY A 288 -9.52 -1.75 -2.00
N MET A 289 -10.31 -2.78 -2.18
CA MET A 289 -11.39 -3.21 -1.28
C MET A 289 -12.43 -2.11 -0.99
N GLY A 290 -12.89 -1.45 -2.05
CA GLY A 290 -13.98 -0.47 -1.98
C GLY A 290 -13.57 0.97 -1.62
N ARG A 291 -12.31 1.22 -1.29
CA ARG A 291 -11.84 2.54 -0.79
C ARG A 291 -12.09 3.69 -1.78
N THR A 292 -12.05 3.43 -3.07
CA THR A 292 -12.24 4.44 -4.12
C THR A 292 -13.62 4.40 -4.79
N GLY A 293 -14.57 3.61 -4.21
CA GLY A 293 -15.93 3.47 -4.73
C GLY A 293 -16.10 2.32 -5.73
N LYS A 294 -15.03 1.65 -6.12
CA LYS A 294 -14.97 0.39 -6.85
C LYS A 294 -14.25 -0.64 -5.99
N TRP A 295 -14.42 -1.95 -6.25
CA TRP A 295 -13.64 -2.97 -5.55
C TRP A 295 -12.15 -2.73 -5.67
N TRP A 296 -11.69 -2.41 -6.87
CA TRP A 296 -10.30 -2.08 -7.16
C TRP A 296 -10.16 -0.66 -7.70
N CYS A 297 -9.16 0.07 -7.26
CA CYS A 297 -8.94 1.44 -7.71
C CYS A 297 -8.68 1.51 -9.22
N ILE A 298 -8.01 0.52 -9.78
CA ILE A 298 -7.69 0.45 -11.22
C ILE A 298 -8.95 0.41 -12.11
N GLU A 299 -10.08 -0.08 -11.60
CA GLU A 299 -11.35 -0.11 -12.31
C GLU A 299 -11.91 1.30 -12.62
N ASN A 300 -11.52 2.32 -11.84
CA ASN A 300 -11.91 3.70 -12.12
C ASN A 300 -11.29 4.22 -13.42
N TYR A 301 -10.26 3.57 -13.91
CA TYR A 301 -9.55 3.90 -15.16
C TYR A 301 -9.99 3.01 -16.34
N ASP A 302 -10.94 2.10 -16.15
CA ASP A 302 -11.37 1.08 -17.13
C ASP A 302 -10.17 0.28 -17.69
N VAL A 303 -9.28 -0.16 -16.81
CA VAL A 303 -8.08 -0.94 -17.15
C VAL A 303 -8.09 -2.24 -16.35
N VAL A 304 -7.76 -3.34 -17.01
CA VAL A 304 -7.49 -4.64 -16.38
C VAL A 304 -5.98 -4.85 -16.38
N PRO A 305 -5.33 -4.92 -15.21
CA PRO A 305 -3.92 -5.25 -15.10
C PRO A 305 -3.70 -6.77 -15.29
N ASP A 306 -2.46 -7.19 -15.41
CA ASP A 306 -2.13 -8.62 -15.46
C ASP A 306 -2.17 -9.26 -14.05
N LEU A 307 -1.79 -8.49 -13.03
CA LEU A 307 -1.80 -8.93 -11.63
C LEU A 307 -2.34 -7.80 -10.71
N ILE A 308 -3.07 -8.20 -9.67
CA ILE A 308 -3.46 -7.33 -8.56
C ILE A 308 -2.86 -7.87 -7.27
N THR A 309 -2.22 -7.01 -6.47
CA THR A 309 -1.83 -7.34 -5.10
C THR A 309 -2.78 -6.70 -4.09
N THR A 310 -3.23 -7.47 -3.11
CA THR A 310 -4.14 -6.98 -2.06
C THR A 310 -3.73 -7.47 -0.68
N SER A 311 -4.15 -6.76 0.36
CA SER A 311 -3.92 -7.08 1.78
C SER A 311 -4.76 -6.12 2.64
N LYS A 312 -4.24 -5.63 3.76
CA LYS A 312 -4.83 -4.61 4.66
C LYS A 312 -6.34 -4.79 4.87
N ALA A 313 -7.16 -4.03 4.14
CA ALA A 313 -8.62 -4.05 4.25
C ALA A 313 -9.27 -5.41 3.96
N LEU A 314 -8.54 -6.37 3.38
CA LEU A 314 -9.00 -7.72 3.12
C LEU A 314 -9.33 -8.51 4.39
N SER A 315 -8.71 -8.17 5.51
CA SER A 315 -8.90 -8.86 6.79
C SER A 315 -9.81 -8.11 7.78
N GLY A 316 -10.32 -6.94 7.42
CA GLY A 316 -11.25 -6.14 8.25
C GLY A 316 -10.58 -5.09 9.13
#